data_ccfe00cce1e8365dbefa9670d0ea0c76
#
_entry.id   ccfe00cce1e8365dbefa9670d0ea0c76
#
_cell.length_a   1.000
_cell.length_b   1.000
_cell.length_c   1.000
_cell.angle_alpha   90.00
_cell.angle_beta   90.00
_cell.angle_gamma   90.00
#
_symmetry.space_group_name_H-M   'P 1'
#
loop_
_entity.id
_entity.type
_entity.pdbx_description
1 polymer ?
#
loop_
_entity_poly.entity_id
_entity_poly.type
_entity_poly.pdbx_seq_one_letter_code
_entity_poly.pdbx_strand_id
1 'polypeptide(L)'
;MNRSIEAINERAKRGFSDFLQLDPSRARARAGGLSDWLVGEVRRAIADGRLPTGSRLPASRVLAAELQVSRGVVTEAYQRLSENGQVVGHARAGTVIAAVPAPGQEDRPASKAAPEAADLFEPAPGAATFDLLRSAPAAIDLFPGLPDLTAFPRSAWLRAERTVLADFAAADLGYGDPSGAPAFRLAVTRWLARNRGIQADPAEVIIVAGVAQALAVLARVLGQAGITRIAVEDPGSLGAREQLRAWGVDTPPVLVDDAGLVVEHLRRSAASAVLMTPAHQFPTGVVLSGERRRELLGWAEDGGLIIEDDYDAEHRYDRAPVASLRAVAPERVCYAGSVSKLLAPALRVGWLLVPSRYHRAAVLAKRDTDLGNAVLPQLVLAHLMESGDLDRHLRLVRRRHRRRRDAMIAALRRELPEARLQGAAAGLHLMINFTDGLSDVDLAAAAFGRGVKVQPLSWHCQTPHQPGLVLGYAATPVRAIEQGVSLLAESYRDLQPAGE
;
A
#
# COMPACT_ATOMS: atom_id res chain seq x y z
N MET A 1 42.52 -21.42 -11.90
CA MET A 1 41.77 -21.55 -10.60
C MET A 1 42.63 -22.15 -9.48
N ASN A 2 43.45 -23.20 -9.69
CA ASN A 2 44.25 -23.80 -8.60
C ASN A 2 45.36 -22.88 -8.03
N ARG A 3 46.09 -22.11 -8.83
CA ARG A 3 47.20 -21.23 -8.33
C ARG A 3 46.72 -20.12 -7.39
N SER A 4 45.53 -19.57 -7.57
CA SER A 4 44.97 -18.52 -6.72
C SER A 4 44.59 -19.05 -5.33
N ILE A 5 44.06 -20.27 -5.27
CA ILE A 5 43.67 -20.91 -4.01
C ILE A 5 44.91 -21.32 -3.18
N GLU A 6 45.96 -21.81 -3.84
CA GLU A 6 47.24 -22.12 -3.17
C GLU A 6 47.90 -20.88 -2.60
N ALA A 7 47.93 -19.74 -3.31
CA ALA A 7 48.44 -18.49 -2.82
C ALA A 7 47.68 -17.92 -1.60
N ILE A 8 46.35 -18.11 -1.59
CA ILE A 8 45.51 -17.67 -0.45
C ILE A 8 45.75 -18.58 0.76
N ASN A 9 45.82 -19.91 0.56
CA ASN A 9 46.12 -20.84 1.63
C ASN A 9 47.53 -20.63 2.22
N GLU A 10 48.52 -20.21 1.45
CA GLU A 10 49.85 -19.85 1.92
C GLU A 10 49.88 -18.53 2.72
N ARG A 11 49.11 -17.52 2.30
CA ARG A 11 48.95 -16.26 3.06
C ARG A 11 48.20 -16.49 4.38
N ALA A 12 47.17 -17.32 4.36
CA ALA A 12 46.44 -17.67 5.58
C ALA A 12 47.26 -18.46 6.62
N LYS A 13 48.35 -19.12 6.21
CA LYS A 13 49.30 -19.78 7.13
C LYS A 13 50.16 -18.80 7.93
N ARG A 14 50.31 -17.52 7.49
CA ARG A 14 51.09 -16.48 8.16
C ARG A 14 50.33 -15.68 9.22
N GLY A 15 49.01 -15.87 9.33
CA GLY A 15 48.12 -15.22 10.27
C GLY A 15 46.77 -15.01 9.61
N PHE A 16 45.81 -15.88 9.94
CA PHE A 16 44.45 -15.83 9.34
C PHE A 16 43.65 -14.61 9.82
N SER A 17 43.85 -14.24 11.09
CA SER A 17 43.25 -13.02 11.67
C SER A 17 43.71 -11.75 10.98
N ASP A 18 45.02 -11.66 10.67
CA ASP A 18 45.61 -10.52 9.96
C ASP A 18 45.14 -10.51 8.48
N PHE A 19 45.07 -11.67 7.84
CA PHE A 19 44.61 -11.76 6.46
C PHE A 19 43.18 -11.29 6.29
N LEU A 20 42.30 -11.60 7.24
CA LEU A 20 40.90 -11.16 7.22
C LEU A 20 40.64 -9.86 7.97
N GLN A 21 41.67 -9.26 8.58
CA GLN A 21 41.58 -8.06 9.44
C GLN A 21 40.56 -8.23 10.56
N LEU A 22 40.59 -9.40 11.22
CA LEU A 22 39.70 -9.73 12.30
C LEU A 22 40.11 -9.02 13.60
N ASP A 23 39.24 -8.14 14.09
CA ASP A 23 39.41 -7.40 15.32
C ASP A 23 38.28 -7.69 16.31
N PRO A 24 38.53 -8.55 17.33
CA PRO A 24 37.53 -8.90 18.32
C PRO A 24 37.00 -7.72 19.17
N SER A 25 37.72 -6.61 19.23
CA SER A 25 37.27 -5.40 19.95
C SER A 25 35.99 -4.83 19.32
N ARG A 26 35.82 -5.01 18.02
CA ARG A 26 34.60 -4.61 17.28
C ARG A 26 33.36 -5.46 17.60
N ALA A 27 33.54 -6.64 18.18
CA ALA A 27 32.44 -7.50 18.61
C ALA A 27 31.77 -7.01 19.90
N ARG A 28 32.50 -6.31 20.77
CA ARG A 28 31.99 -5.79 22.05
C ARG A 28 30.98 -4.67 21.87
N ALA A 29 30.90 -4.06 20.69
CA ALA A 29 29.97 -2.98 20.34
C ALA A 29 28.67 -3.49 19.68
N ARG A 30 28.51 -4.81 19.44
CA ARG A 30 27.34 -5.41 18.75
C ARG A 30 26.56 -6.35 19.66
N ALA A 31 25.24 -6.32 19.57
CA ALA A 31 24.38 -7.32 20.15
C ALA A 31 24.63 -8.67 19.44
N GLY A 32 24.96 -9.77 20.19
CA GLY A 32 25.11 -11.10 19.61
C GLY A 32 26.36 -11.88 20.00
N GLY A 33 27.34 -11.25 20.65
CA GLY A 33 28.53 -11.95 21.15
C GLY A 33 29.61 -12.24 20.10
N LEU A 34 30.76 -12.78 20.58
CA LEU A 34 31.98 -13.04 19.78
C LEU A 34 31.76 -14.11 18.69
N SER A 35 30.93 -15.12 18.94
CA SER A 35 30.62 -16.18 17.96
C SER A 35 29.83 -15.62 16.77
N ASP A 36 28.82 -14.79 17.03
CA ASP A 36 28.02 -14.11 15.98
C ASP A 36 28.87 -13.18 15.12
N TRP A 37 29.72 -12.41 15.77
CA TRP A 37 30.66 -11.55 15.07
C TRP A 37 31.58 -12.35 14.14
N LEU A 38 32.19 -13.45 14.62
CA LEU A 38 33.09 -14.27 13.83
C LEU A 38 32.38 -14.94 12.64
N VAL A 39 31.16 -15.46 12.83
CA VAL A 39 30.33 -15.98 11.75
C VAL A 39 30.09 -14.89 10.68
N GLY A 40 29.75 -13.68 11.11
CA GLY A 40 29.51 -12.54 10.21
C GLY A 40 30.74 -12.13 9.41
N GLU A 41 31.93 -12.13 10.02
CA GLU A 41 33.18 -11.78 9.33
C GLU A 41 33.58 -12.83 8.30
N VAL A 42 33.49 -14.13 8.66
CA VAL A 42 33.77 -15.23 7.73
C VAL A 42 32.79 -15.19 6.55
N ARG A 43 31.49 -14.98 6.79
CA ARG A 43 30.48 -14.85 5.73
C ARG A 43 30.78 -13.70 4.79
N ARG A 44 31.16 -12.54 5.32
CA ARG A 44 31.56 -11.39 4.49
C ARG A 44 32.78 -11.73 3.65
N ALA A 45 33.78 -12.36 4.22
CA ALA A 45 34.99 -12.77 3.50
C ALA A 45 34.71 -13.81 2.39
N ILE A 46 33.71 -14.67 2.56
CA ILE A 46 33.23 -15.59 1.51
C ILE A 46 32.51 -14.79 0.43
N ALA A 47 31.60 -13.89 0.81
CA ALA A 47 30.82 -13.08 -0.13
C ALA A 47 31.70 -12.14 -0.96
N ASP A 48 32.73 -11.54 -0.35
CA ASP A 48 33.68 -10.63 -0.99
C ASP A 48 34.76 -11.37 -1.82
N GLY A 49 34.70 -12.71 -1.87
CA GLY A 49 35.68 -13.54 -2.58
C GLY A 49 37.06 -13.61 -1.93
N ARG A 50 37.26 -13.03 -0.73
CA ARG A 50 38.53 -13.14 0.04
C ARG A 50 38.75 -14.57 0.53
N LEU A 51 37.69 -15.32 0.76
CA LEU A 51 37.71 -16.77 1.08
C LEU A 51 36.92 -17.53 0.00
N PRO A 52 37.55 -17.83 -1.14
CA PRO A 52 36.88 -18.59 -2.20
C PRO A 52 36.61 -20.02 -1.77
N THR A 53 35.67 -20.68 -2.44
CA THR A 53 35.38 -22.12 -2.30
C THR A 53 36.67 -22.96 -2.37
N GLY A 54 36.83 -23.91 -1.47
CA GLY A 54 38.03 -24.75 -1.35
C GLY A 54 39.13 -24.16 -0.45
N SER A 55 38.98 -22.92 0.03
CA SER A 55 39.88 -22.31 1.03
C SER A 55 39.78 -23.05 2.36
N ARG A 56 40.91 -23.23 3.04
CA ARG A 56 40.96 -23.89 4.36
C ARG A 56 40.86 -22.86 5.47
N LEU A 57 39.99 -23.10 6.43
CA LEU A 57 39.96 -22.37 7.68
C LEU A 57 41.00 -22.95 8.66
N PRO A 58 41.64 -22.13 9.52
CA PRO A 58 42.54 -22.60 10.55
C PRO A 58 41.85 -23.58 11.50
N ALA A 59 42.66 -24.45 12.16
CA ALA A 59 42.11 -25.24 13.25
C ALA A 59 41.57 -24.31 14.35
N SER A 60 40.46 -24.68 15.00
CA SER A 60 39.78 -23.83 15.99
C SER A 60 40.71 -23.37 17.11
N ARG A 61 41.67 -24.22 17.53
CA ARG A 61 42.68 -23.86 18.52
C ARG A 61 43.66 -22.78 18.08
N VAL A 62 43.99 -22.78 16.77
CA VAL A 62 44.93 -21.81 16.18
C VAL A 62 44.28 -20.46 16.06
N LEU A 63 43.05 -20.42 15.47
CA LEU A 63 42.31 -19.19 15.32
C LEU A 63 41.92 -18.58 16.68
N ALA A 64 41.59 -19.42 17.68
CA ALA A 64 41.28 -18.95 19.02
C ALA A 64 42.51 -18.27 19.69
N ALA A 65 43.70 -18.82 19.49
CA ALA A 65 44.94 -18.23 19.97
C ALA A 65 45.26 -16.90 19.24
N GLU A 66 45.11 -16.86 17.92
CA GLU A 66 45.33 -15.61 17.12
C GLU A 66 44.37 -14.48 17.54
N LEU A 67 43.09 -14.81 17.79
CA LEU A 67 42.06 -13.82 18.15
C LEU A 67 42.00 -13.52 19.66
N GLN A 68 42.78 -14.23 20.48
CA GLN A 68 42.76 -14.13 21.94
C GLN A 68 41.35 -14.35 22.53
N VAL A 69 40.63 -15.33 21.99
CA VAL A 69 39.25 -15.73 22.42
C VAL A 69 39.28 -17.18 22.89
N SER A 70 38.19 -17.59 23.58
CA SER A 70 38.07 -19.01 23.97
C SER A 70 37.87 -19.90 22.74
N ARG A 71 38.40 -21.13 22.80
CA ARG A 71 38.20 -22.13 21.75
C ARG A 71 36.71 -22.40 21.48
N GLY A 72 35.87 -22.32 22.52
CA GLY A 72 34.43 -22.50 22.42
C GLY A 72 33.80 -21.52 21.41
N VAL A 73 34.18 -20.26 21.44
CA VAL A 73 33.71 -19.23 20.50
C VAL A 73 33.97 -19.63 19.04
N VAL A 74 35.21 -20.08 18.75
CA VAL A 74 35.56 -20.47 17.36
C VAL A 74 34.88 -21.79 16.98
N THR A 75 34.76 -22.72 17.88
CA THR A 75 34.09 -24.02 17.63
C THR A 75 32.62 -23.80 17.33
N GLU A 76 31.94 -22.98 18.12
CA GLU A 76 30.55 -22.60 17.89
C GLU A 76 30.36 -21.89 16.56
N ALA A 77 31.23 -20.92 16.24
CA ALA A 77 31.18 -20.23 14.95
C ALA A 77 31.35 -21.19 13.77
N TYR A 78 32.28 -22.15 13.86
CA TYR A 78 32.48 -23.15 12.80
C TYR A 78 31.33 -24.13 12.70
N GLN A 79 30.73 -24.52 13.81
CA GLN A 79 29.54 -25.37 13.84
C GLN A 79 28.38 -24.68 13.12
N ARG A 80 28.11 -23.41 13.44
CA ARG A 80 27.04 -22.62 12.80
C ARG A 80 27.28 -22.38 11.31
N LEU A 81 28.54 -22.19 10.89
CA LEU A 81 28.91 -22.11 9.47
C LEU A 81 28.69 -23.48 8.77
N SER A 82 28.94 -24.58 9.46
CA SER A 82 28.71 -25.94 8.94
C SER A 82 27.22 -26.27 8.84
N GLU A 83 26.42 -25.93 9.83
CA GLU A 83 24.97 -26.07 9.82
C GLU A 83 24.31 -25.29 8.65
N ASN A 84 24.92 -24.17 8.28
CA ASN A 84 24.49 -23.38 7.11
C ASN A 84 25.13 -23.85 5.79
N GLY A 85 25.85 -24.97 5.78
CA GLY A 85 26.49 -25.51 4.58
C GLY A 85 27.64 -24.67 4.01
N GLN A 86 28.11 -23.65 4.73
CA GLN A 86 29.16 -22.75 4.25
C GLN A 86 30.55 -23.32 4.41
N VAL A 87 30.71 -24.25 5.33
CA VAL A 87 31.95 -25.01 5.51
C VAL A 87 31.68 -26.50 5.69
N VAL A 88 32.65 -27.32 5.30
CA VAL A 88 32.61 -28.79 5.48
C VAL A 88 33.87 -29.21 6.24
N GLY A 89 33.69 -30.02 7.28
CA GLY A 89 34.76 -30.63 8.02
C GLY A 89 35.23 -31.91 7.34
N HIS A 90 36.53 -32.02 7.00
CA HIS A 90 37.14 -33.22 6.49
C HIS A 90 38.13 -33.81 7.50
N ALA A 91 38.00 -35.10 7.82
CA ALA A 91 38.77 -35.76 8.87
C ALA A 91 40.32 -35.62 8.73
N ARG A 92 40.84 -35.41 7.50
CA ARG A 92 42.29 -35.22 7.24
C ARG A 92 42.62 -33.85 6.64
N ALA A 93 41.65 -33.09 6.16
CA ALA A 93 41.86 -31.79 5.46
C ALA A 93 41.45 -30.57 6.29
N GLY A 94 40.87 -30.77 7.50
CA GLY A 94 40.37 -29.67 8.33
C GLY A 94 39.03 -29.11 7.84
N THR A 95 38.69 -27.91 8.25
CA THR A 95 37.47 -27.21 7.84
C THR A 95 37.73 -26.44 6.54
N VAL A 96 36.94 -26.69 5.52
CA VAL A 96 37.10 -26.11 4.16
C VAL A 96 35.83 -25.35 3.81
N ILE A 97 35.96 -24.20 3.15
CA ILE A 97 34.83 -23.46 2.56
C ILE A 97 34.17 -24.35 1.49
N ALA A 98 32.92 -24.68 1.72
CA ALA A 98 32.12 -25.45 0.76
C ALA A 98 31.70 -24.58 -0.42
N ALA A 99 31.42 -25.22 -1.56
CA ALA A 99 30.69 -24.54 -2.63
C ALA A 99 29.26 -24.26 -2.07
N VAL A 100 29.08 -23.13 -1.48
CA VAL A 100 27.73 -22.57 -1.39
C VAL A 100 27.35 -22.33 -2.84
N PRO A 101 26.18 -22.80 -3.34
CA PRO A 101 25.58 -22.17 -4.47
C PRO A 101 25.57 -20.68 -4.06
N ALA A 102 26.40 -19.86 -4.65
CA ALA A 102 26.16 -18.42 -4.62
C ALA A 102 24.67 -18.31 -4.94
N PRO A 103 23.83 -17.64 -4.15
CA PRO A 103 22.56 -17.22 -4.66
C PRO A 103 22.93 -16.63 -5.98
N GLY A 104 22.53 -17.32 -7.12
CA GLY A 104 23.13 -17.04 -8.43
C GLY A 104 23.39 -15.57 -8.43
N GLN A 105 24.50 -15.14 -9.00
CA GLN A 105 24.52 -13.86 -9.61
C GLN A 105 23.47 -13.95 -10.74
N GLU A 106 22.20 -14.11 -10.31
CA GLU A 106 21.14 -13.39 -10.92
C GLU A 106 21.68 -11.99 -10.88
N ASP A 107 22.09 -11.51 -12.03
CA ASP A 107 22.46 -10.12 -12.25
C ASP A 107 21.74 -9.31 -11.20
N ARG A 108 22.47 -8.81 -10.20
CA ARG A 108 21.97 -7.76 -9.33
C ARG A 108 21.43 -6.79 -10.37
N PRO A 109 20.10 -6.66 -10.53
CA PRO A 109 19.59 -5.89 -11.63
C PRO A 109 20.39 -4.62 -11.55
N ALA A 110 21.24 -4.41 -12.57
CA ALA A 110 22.08 -3.22 -12.68
C ALA A 110 21.16 -2.12 -12.29
N SER A 111 21.44 -1.39 -11.20
CA SER A 111 20.57 -0.38 -10.58
C SER A 111 19.64 0.10 -11.68
N LYS A 112 18.39 -0.42 -11.73
CA LYS A 112 17.50 -0.15 -12.85
C LYS A 112 17.56 1.34 -13.00
N ALA A 113 18.10 1.84 -14.10
CA ALA A 113 18.07 3.24 -14.43
C ALA A 113 16.67 3.71 -14.09
N ALA A 114 16.54 4.84 -13.37
CA ALA A 114 15.22 5.33 -13.01
C ALA A 114 14.34 5.21 -14.26
N PRO A 115 13.16 4.56 -14.18
CA PRO A 115 12.35 4.29 -15.35
C PRO A 115 12.17 5.60 -16.11
N GLU A 116 12.41 5.59 -17.42
CA GLU A 116 12.19 6.77 -18.24
C GLU A 116 10.70 7.13 -18.22
N ALA A 117 10.36 8.40 -18.42
CA ALA A 117 8.98 8.83 -18.42
C ALA A 117 8.11 8.04 -19.42
N ALA A 118 8.68 7.64 -20.57
CA ALA A 118 8.02 6.82 -21.57
C ALA A 118 7.58 5.45 -21.04
N ASP A 119 8.34 4.85 -20.11
CA ASP A 119 8.01 3.55 -19.52
C ASP A 119 6.90 3.63 -18.46
N LEU A 120 6.66 4.84 -17.92
CA LEU A 120 5.71 5.09 -16.84
C LEU A 120 4.35 5.60 -17.32
N PHE A 121 4.28 6.16 -18.54
CA PHE A 121 3.09 6.81 -19.05
C PHE A 121 2.61 6.18 -20.37
N GLU A 122 2.04 4.97 -20.25
CA GLU A 122 1.38 4.28 -21.35
C GLU A 122 -0.08 4.75 -21.49
N PRO A 123 -0.64 4.79 -22.71
CA PRO A 123 -2.06 5.15 -22.93
C PRO A 123 -3.05 4.22 -22.23
N ALA A 124 -2.69 2.95 -22.06
CA ALA A 124 -3.51 1.93 -21.40
C ALA A 124 -2.66 1.17 -20.37
N PRO A 125 -2.44 1.74 -19.18
CA PRO A 125 -1.55 1.16 -18.18
C PRO A 125 -2.16 -0.11 -17.62
N GLY A 126 -1.31 -1.13 -17.45
CA GLY A 126 -1.61 -2.28 -16.62
C GLY A 126 -1.38 -1.99 -15.12
N ALA A 127 -1.78 -2.94 -14.26
CA ALA A 127 -1.56 -2.83 -12.81
C ALA A 127 -0.08 -2.59 -12.45
N ALA A 128 0.85 -3.17 -13.21
CA ALA A 128 2.29 -2.99 -12.99
C ALA A 128 2.75 -1.54 -13.25
N THR A 129 2.27 -0.88 -14.30
CA THR A 129 2.60 0.52 -14.63
C THR A 129 2.11 1.46 -13.53
N PHE A 130 0.90 1.19 -13.00
CA PHE A 130 0.35 1.95 -11.88
C PHE A 130 1.23 1.85 -10.61
N ASP A 131 1.71 0.66 -10.28
CA ASP A 131 2.60 0.44 -9.14
C ASP A 131 4.00 1.03 -9.37
N LEU A 132 4.50 0.97 -10.60
CA LEU A 132 5.77 1.61 -10.98
C LEU A 132 5.69 3.13 -10.81
N LEU A 133 4.65 3.78 -11.33
CA LEU A 133 4.48 5.23 -11.17
C LEU A 133 4.32 5.61 -9.68
N ARG A 134 3.58 4.83 -8.92
CA ARG A 134 3.42 5.06 -7.48
C ARG A 134 4.77 5.04 -6.74
N SER A 135 5.66 4.12 -7.10
CA SER A 135 6.97 3.96 -6.48
C SER A 135 8.05 4.86 -7.07
N ALA A 136 7.84 5.44 -8.26
CA ALA A 136 8.81 6.30 -8.93
C ALA A 136 9.08 7.57 -8.09
N PRO A 137 10.36 7.91 -7.85
CA PRO A 137 10.70 9.13 -7.13
C PRO A 137 10.36 10.37 -7.95
N ALA A 138 9.86 11.40 -7.27
CA ALA A 138 9.62 12.71 -7.87
C ALA A 138 9.96 13.80 -6.85
N ALA A 139 10.39 14.97 -7.32
CA ALA A 139 10.67 16.11 -6.46
C ALA A 139 9.40 16.63 -5.77
N ILE A 140 8.29 16.62 -6.51
CA ILE A 140 6.96 17.01 -6.05
C ILE A 140 5.99 15.89 -6.40
N ASP A 141 5.43 15.24 -5.36
CA ASP A 141 4.49 14.14 -5.52
C ASP A 141 3.05 14.63 -5.32
N LEU A 142 2.33 14.79 -6.43
CA LEU A 142 0.89 15.09 -6.47
C LEU A 142 0.07 13.86 -6.89
N PHE A 143 0.61 12.65 -6.70
CA PHE A 143 -0.11 11.40 -6.96
C PHE A 143 -1.29 11.26 -6.00
N PRO A 144 -2.50 10.92 -6.47
CA PRO A 144 -3.68 10.84 -5.62
C PRO A 144 -3.63 9.65 -4.65
N GLY A 145 -4.38 9.78 -3.56
CA GLY A 145 -4.68 8.67 -2.67
C GLY A 145 -3.72 8.47 -1.48
N LEU A 146 -2.72 9.34 -1.25
CA LEU A 146 -1.94 9.34 -0.01
C LEU A 146 -2.44 10.41 0.97
N PRO A 147 -2.66 10.06 2.26
CA PRO A 147 -2.93 11.03 3.31
C PRO A 147 -1.63 11.73 3.77
N ASP A 148 -1.74 12.68 4.69
CA ASP A 148 -0.57 13.30 5.34
C ASP A 148 0.16 12.30 6.27
N LEU A 149 1.06 11.49 5.71
CA LEU A 149 1.82 10.50 6.48
C LEU A 149 2.76 11.15 7.53
N THR A 150 3.12 12.43 7.36
CA THR A 150 3.93 13.16 8.35
C THR A 150 3.14 13.44 9.62
N ALA A 151 1.81 13.47 9.51
CA ALA A 151 0.90 13.66 10.64
C ALA A 151 0.59 12.37 11.42
N PHE A 152 1.10 11.20 10.99
CA PHE A 152 0.83 9.95 11.70
C PHE A 152 1.08 10.10 13.20
N PRO A 153 0.12 9.72 14.08
CA PRO A 153 0.17 10.02 15.50
C PRO A 153 1.09 9.08 16.28
N ARG A 154 2.41 9.11 15.97
CA ARG A 154 3.41 8.16 16.48
C ARG A 154 3.38 8.03 18.01
N SER A 155 3.31 9.14 18.73
CA SER A 155 3.30 9.12 20.21
C SER A 155 2.03 8.47 20.78
N ALA A 156 0.87 8.73 20.19
CA ALA A 156 -0.39 8.08 20.60
C ALA A 156 -0.37 6.60 20.25
N TRP A 157 0.11 6.24 19.06
CA TRP A 157 0.28 4.86 18.63
C TRP A 157 1.18 4.06 19.59
N LEU A 158 2.37 4.59 19.91
CA LEU A 158 3.32 3.92 20.83
C LEU A 158 2.77 3.78 22.25
N ARG A 159 2.00 4.75 22.74
CA ARG A 159 1.33 4.61 24.05
C ARG A 159 0.27 3.53 24.02
N ALA A 160 -0.60 3.54 23.01
CA ALA A 160 -1.64 2.52 22.83
C ALA A 160 -1.04 1.12 22.70
N GLU A 161 0.02 0.97 21.89
CA GLU A 161 0.71 -0.30 21.70
C GLU A 161 1.32 -0.84 23.00
N ARG A 162 1.96 0.02 23.80
CA ARG A 162 2.46 -0.38 25.14
C ARG A 162 1.34 -0.82 26.07
N THR A 163 0.22 -0.10 26.10
CA THR A 163 -0.94 -0.48 26.91
C THR A 163 -1.48 -1.84 26.47
N VAL A 164 -1.71 -2.03 25.18
CA VAL A 164 -2.20 -3.29 24.62
C VAL A 164 -1.27 -4.45 24.96
N LEU A 165 0.04 -4.28 24.75
CA LEU A 165 1.03 -5.35 25.03
C LEU A 165 1.16 -5.65 26.53
N ALA A 166 0.96 -4.67 27.41
CA ALA A 166 0.99 -4.90 28.86
C ALA A 166 -0.18 -5.76 29.34
N ASP A 167 -1.31 -5.71 28.65
CA ASP A 167 -2.51 -6.48 28.96
C ASP A 167 -2.58 -7.84 28.25
N PHE A 168 -1.65 -8.15 27.32
CA PHE A 168 -1.63 -9.40 26.56
C PHE A 168 -1.27 -10.59 27.44
N ALA A 169 -2.14 -11.61 27.42
CA ALA A 169 -1.79 -12.95 27.87
C ALA A 169 -1.06 -13.73 26.77
N ALA A 170 -0.35 -14.81 27.13
CA ALA A 170 0.32 -15.66 26.14
C ALA A 170 -0.64 -16.23 25.08
N ALA A 171 -1.91 -16.47 25.45
CA ALA A 171 -2.94 -16.95 24.54
C ALA A 171 -3.31 -15.94 23.45
N ASP A 172 -3.19 -14.63 23.71
CA ASP A 172 -3.52 -13.57 22.75
C ASP A 172 -2.50 -13.47 21.62
N LEU A 173 -1.34 -14.11 21.77
CA LEU A 173 -0.31 -14.23 20.73
C LEU A 173 -0.56 -15.43 19.78
N GLY A 174 -1.61 -16.21 20.02
CA GLY A 174 -2.03 -17.32 19.15
C GLY A 174 -2.82 -16.86 17.93
N TYR A 175 -3.27 -17.84 17.13
CA TYR A 175 -4.20 -17.57 16.03
C TYR A 175 -5.54 -17.05 16.59
N GLY A 176 -5.96 -15.88 16.09
CA GLY A 176 -7.23 -15.28 16.49
C GLY A 176 -8.43 -15.71 15.63
N ASP A 177 -9.56 -15.04 15.84
CA ASP A 177 -10.74 -15.18 14.99
C ASP A 177 -10.42 -14.66 13.57
N PRO A 178 -10.65 -15.45 12.51
CA PRO A 178 -10.48 -15.01 11.12
C PRO A 178 -11.27 -13.74 10.77
N SER A 179 -12.39 -13.48 11.45
CA SER A 179 -13.17 -12.24 11.30
C SER A 179 -12.51 -11.02 11.94
N GLY A 180 -11.45 -11.21 12.74
CA GLY A 180 -10.73 -10.17 13.45
C GLY A 180 -11.01 -10.11 14.95
N ALA A 181 -10.19 -9.35 15.68
CA ALA A 181 -10.26 -9.21 17.14
C ALA A 181 -11.62 -8.68 17.61
N PRO A 182 -12.32 -9.34 18.56
CA PRO A 182 -13.65 -8.92 19.02
C PRO A 182 -13.69 -7.48 19.51
N ALA A 183 -12.68 -7.03 20.27
CA ALA A 183 -12.58 -5.66 20.75
C ALA A 183 -12.49 -4.65 19.60
N PHE A 184 -11.77 -4.98 18.52
CA PHE A 184 -11.68 -4.08 17.36
C PHE A 184 -12.97 -4.08 16.56
N ARG A 185 -13.62 -5.22 16.35
CA ARG A 185 -14.94 -5.28 15.70
C ARG A 185 -15.96 -4.41 16.44
N LEU A 186 -15.98 -4.45 17.78
CA LEU A 186 -16.83 -3.60 18.61
C LEU A 186 -16.48 -2.10 18.46
N ALA A 187 -15.19 -1.75 18.46
CA ALA A 187 -14.76 -0.36 18.25
C ALA A 187 -15.18 0.15 16.86
N VAL A 188 -15.05 -0.69 15.81
CA VAL A 188 -15.48 -0.37 14.44
C VAL A 188 -16.99 -0.14 14.37
N THR A 189 -17.82 -1.00 14.97
CA THR A 189 -19.29 -0.79 14.95
C THR A 189 -19.71 0.50 15.62
N ARG A 190 -19.12 0.83 16.79
CA ARG A 190 -19.38 2.09 17.47
C ARG A 190 -18.93 3.29 16.64
N TRP A 191 -17.80 3.17 15.96
CA TRP A 191 -17.28 4.22 15.08
C TRP A 191 -18.18 4.42 13.86
N LEU A 192 -18.63 3.34 13.20
CA LEU A 192 -19.52 3.34 12.05
C LEU A 192 -20.89 3.94 12.40
N ALA A 193 -21.45 3.60 13.57
CA ALA A 193 -22.70 4.17 14.02
C ALA A 193 -22.62 5.71 14.17
N ARG A 194 -21.54 6.22 14.78
CA ARG A 194 -21.34 7.66 14.98
C ARG A 194 -21.04 8.42 13.69
N ASN A 195 -20.25 7.83 12.80
CA ASN A 195 -19.70 8.57 11.66
C ASN A 195 -20.41 8.29 10.33
N ARG A 196 -21.05 7.12 10.18
CA ARG A 196 -21.65 6.67 8.93
C ARG A 196 -23.13 6.30 9.04
N GLY A 197 -23.69 6.32 10.25
CA GLY A 197 -25.07 5.92 10.53
C GLY A 197 -25.34 4.42 10.43
N ILE A 198 -24.28 3.61 10.27
CA ILE A 198 -24.42 2.15 10.12
C ILE A 198 -24.61 1.53 11.50
N GLN A 199 -25.74 0.87 11.70
CA GLN A 199 -26.02 0.03 12.87
C GLN A 199 -25.69 -1.42 12.47
N ALA A 200 -24.74 -2.04 13.15
CA ALA A 200 -24.32 -3.43 12.88
C ALA A 200 -23.93 -4.12 14.20
N ASP A 201 -24.15 -5.44 14.25
CA ASP A 201 -23.58 -6.26 15.31
C ASP A 201 -22.06 -6.41 15.10
N PRO A 202 -21.22 -6.37 16.14
CA PRO A 202 -19.81 -6.69 16.01
C PRO A 202 -19.51 -8.03 15.31
N ALA A 203 -20.41 -9.00 15.39
CA ALA A 203 -20.27 -10.27 14.69
C ALA A 203 -20.40 -10.13 13.15
N GLU A 204 -21.06 -9.10 12.64
CA GLU A 204 -21.18 -8.83 11.20
C GLU A 204 -19.89 -8.24 10.58
N VAL A 205 -19.02 -7.67 11.40
CA VAL A 205 -17.79 -7.01 10.92
C VAL A 205 -16.70 -8.03 10.64
N ILE A 206 -16.16 -7.99 9.42
CA ILE A 206 -15.01 -8.79 9.01
C ILE A 206 -13.82 -7.85 8.81
N ILE A 207 -12.75 -8.07 9.57
CA ILE A 207 -11.53 -7.28 9.43
C ILE A 207 -10.73 -7.78 8.23
N VAL A 208 -10.27 -6.84 7.40
CA VAL A 208 -9.56 -7.11 6.14
C VAL A 208 -8.29 -6.26 6.03
N ALA A 209 -7.37 -6.66 5.16
CA ALA A 209 -6.14 -5.91 4.87
C ALA A 209 -6.38 -4.74 3.90
N GLY A 210 -7.40 -3.91 4.20
CA GLY A 210 -7.85 -2.80 3.37
C GLY A 210 -8.83 -3.22 2.27
N VAL A 211 -9.32 -2.24 1.49
CA VAL A 211 -10.32 -2.45 0.43
C VAL A 211 -9.86 -3.48 -0.60
N ALA A 212 -8.58 -3.54 -0.91
CA ALA A 212 -8.03 -4.53 -1.85
C ALA A 212 -8.40 -5.97 -1.45
N GLN A 213 -8.25 -6.35 -0.18
CA GLN A 213 -8.66 -7.67 0.28
C GLN A 213 -10.20 -7.80 0.37
N ALA A 214 -10.90 -6.73 0.72
CA ALA A 214 -12.37 -6.73 0.69
C ALA A 214 -12.89 -7.09 -0.71
N LEU A 215 -12.34 -6.48 -1.76
CA LEU A 215 -12.71 -6.77 -3.15
C LEU A 215 -12.36 -8.21 -3.56
N ALA A 216 -11.21 -8.73 -3.14
CA ALA A 216 -10.82 -10.11 -3.40
C ALA A 216 -11.80 -11.13 -2.74
N VAL A 217 -12.15 -10.88 -1.47
CA VAL A 217 -13.14 -11.70 -0.75
C VAL A 217 -14.51 -11.61 -1.44
N LEU A 218 -14.95 -10.41 -1.80
CA LEU A 218 -16.23 -10.21 -2.49
C LEU A 218 -16.25 -10.87 -3.88
N ALA A 219 -15.20 -10.72 -4.69
CA ALA A 219 -15.10 -11.35 -6.00
C ALA A 219 -15.26 -12.88 -5.90
N ARG A 220 -14.59 -13.51 -4.93
CA ARG A 220 -14.68 -14.94 -4.67
C ARG A 220 -16.10 -15.35 -4.23
N VAL A 221 -16.68 -14.66 -3.24
CA VAL A 221 -17.99 -14.99 -2.67
C VAL A 221 -19.10 -14.76 -3.68
N LEU A 222 -19.09 -13.65 -4.39
CA LEU A 222 -20.09 -13.31 -5.38
C LEU A 222 -19.98 -14.21 -6.61
N GLY A 223 -18.76 -14.55 -7.04
CA GLY A 223 -18.53 -15.53 -8.10
C GLY A 223 -19.12 -16.91 -7.76
N GLN A 224 -18.95 -17.38 -6.51
CA GLN A 224 -19.61 -18.62 -6.03
C GLN A 224 -21.14 -18.52 -6.00
N ALA A 225 -21.68 -17.32 -5.83
CA ALA A 225 -23.12 -17.05 -5.90
C ALA A 225 -23.63 -16.79 -7.34
N GLY A 226 -22.78 -16.98 -8.36
CA GLY A 226 -23.13 -16.77 -9.78
C GLY A 226 -23.06 -15.31 -10.25
N ILE A 227 -22.58 -14.39 -9.42
CA ILE A 227 -22.38 -12.97 -9.77
C ILE A 227 -20.96 -12.78 -10.28
N THR A 228 -20.78 -12.89 -11.59
CA THR A 228 -19.47 -12.75 -12.26
C THR A 228 -19.31 -11.41 -12.98
N ARG A 229 -20.36 -10.57 -12.95
CA ARG A 229 -20.40 -9.25 -13.58
C ARG A 229 -20.70 -8.20 -12.53
N ILE A 230 -19.73 -7.32 -12.26
CA ILE A 230 -19.83 -6.20 -11.31
C ILE A 230 -19.58 -4.90 -12.07
N ALA A 231 -20.63 -4.11 -12.26
CA ALA A 231 -20.50 -2.80 -12.89
C ALA A 231 -19.58 -1.88 -12.07
N VAL A 232 -18.86 -0.99 -12.73
CA VAL A 232 -17.95 -0.01 -12.09
C VAL A 232 -18.21 1.38 -12.63
N GLU A 233 -17.98 2.39 -11.82
CA GLU A 233 -18.06 3.79 -12.21
C GLU A 233 -17.08 4.10 -13.37
N ASP A 234 -17.49 4.96 -14.31
CA ASP A 234 -16.66 5.43 -15.42
C ASP A 234 -16.82 6.96 -15.60
N PRO A 235 -15.78 7.76 -15.28
CA PRO A 235 -14.48 7.32 -14.78
C PRO A 235 -14.55 6.70 -13.40
N GLY A 236 -13.64 5.75 -13.11
CA GLY A 236 -13.58 5.03 -11.85
C GLY A 236 -12.19 4.54 -11.49
N SER A 237 -12.01 3.95 -10.31
CA SER A 237 -10.70 3.49 -9.84
C SER A 237 -10.11 2.40 -10.73
N LEU A 238 -9.04 2.72 -11.48
CA LEU A 238 -8.25 1.73 -12.23
C LEU A 238 -7.83 0.56 -11.34
N GLY A 239 -7.27 0.85 -10.15
CA GLY A 239 -6.78 -0.20 -9.26
C GLY A 239 -7.88 -1.15 -8.77
N ALA A 240 -9.07 -0.65 -8.47
CA ALA A 240 -10.20 -1.48 -8.06
C ALA A 240 -10.73 -2.33 -9.23
N ARG A 241 -10.82 -1.73 -10.43
CA ARG A 241 -11.23 -2.40 -11.66
C ARG A 241 -10.27 -3.54 -12.04
N GLU A 242 -8.99 -3.26 -12.09
CA GLU A 242 -7.96 -4.27 -12.41
C GLU A 242 -7.92 -5.40 -11.38
N GLN A 243 -8.15 -5.07 -10.11
CA GLN A 243 -8.23 -6.07 -9.07
C GLN A 243 -9.44 -7.00 -9.24
N LEU A 244 -10.63 -6.48 -9.56
CA LEU A 244 -11.79 -7.32 -9.86
C LEU A 244 -11.54 -8.20 -11.10
N ARG A 245 -10.95 -7.65 -12.16
CA ARG A 245 -10.58 -8.38 -13.37
C ARG A 245 -9.58 -9.50 -13.11
N ALA A 246 -8.60 -9.28 -12.24
CA ALA A 246 -7.64 -10.30 -11.84
C ALA A 246 -8.30 -11.51 -11.14
N TRP A 247 -9.50 -11.32 -10.57
CA TRP A 247 -10.33 -12.38 -10.01
C TRP A 247 -11.38 -12.92 -10.99
N GLY A 248 -11.27 -12.61 -12.28
CA GLY A 248 -12.15 -13.11 -13.33
C GLY A 248 -13.54 -12.43 -13.37
N VAL A 249 -13.69 -11.25 -12.75
CA VAL A 249 -14.94 -10.49 -12.76
C VAL A 249 -14.99 -9.59 -13.99
N ASP A 250 -16.08 -9.65 -14.75
CA ASP A 250 -16.40 -8.69 -15.81
C ASP A 250 -16.82 -7.34 -15.18
N THR A 251 -16.23 -6.23 -15.65
CA THR A 251 -16.39 -4.90 -15.07
C THR A 251 -16.96 -3.89 -16.07
N PRO A 252 -18.25 -4.01 -16.47
CA PRO A 252 -18.84 -3.07 -17.42
C PRO A 252 -18.87 -1.65 -16.83
N PRO A 253 -18.54 -0.63 -17.67
CA PRO A 253 -18.56 0.75 -17.23
C PRO A 253 -19.99 1.30 -17.05
N VAL A 254 -20.16 2.14 -16.03
CA VAL A 254 -21.37 2.92 -15.80
C VAL A 254 -20.99 4.37 -15.63
N LEU A 255 -21.55 5.22 -16.51
CA LEU A 255 -21.21 6.63 -16.57
C LEU A 255 -21.48 7.36 -15.26
N VAL A 256 -20.58 8.30 -14.93
CA VAL A 256 -20.72 9.25 -13.82
C VAL A 256 -20.92 10.65 -14.38
N ASP A 257 -21.96 11.34 -13.91
CA ASP A 257 -22.23 12.74 -14.21
C ASP A 257 -22.09 13.64 -12.95
N ASP A 258 -22.49 14.90 -13.05
CA ASP A 258 -22.41 15.85 -11.93
C ASP A 258 -23.33 15.48 -10.73
N ALA A 259 -24.26 14.51 -10.89
CA ALA A 259 -25.11 13.96 -9.84
C ALA A 259 -24.62 12.60 -9.30
N GLY A 260 -23.54 12.06 -9.85
CA GLY A 260 -22.95 10.76 -9.54
C GLY A 260 -23.28 9.67 -10.55
N LEU A 261 -23.21 8.42 -10.17
CA LEU A 261 -23.47 7.27 -11.04
C LEU A 261 -24.85 7.33 -11.70
N VAL A 262 -24.92 7.13 -13.03
CA VAL A 262 -26.16 7.15 -13.81
C VAL A 262 -26.86 5.79 -13.71
N VAL A 263 -27.92 5.71 -12.90
CA VAL A 263 -28.61 4.43 -12.59
C VAL A 263 -29.26 3.79 -13.82
N GLU A 264 -29.70 4.60 -14.80
CA GLU A 264 -30.23 4.06 -16.05
C GLU A 264 -29.17 3.31 -16.87
N HIS A 265 -27.91 3.78 -16.87
CA HIS A 265 -26.79 3.06 -17.48
C HIS A 265 -26.47 1.77 -16.71
N LEU A 266 -26.59 1.80 -15.37
CA LEU A 266 -26.45 0.59 -14.56
C LEU A 266 -27.52 -0.46 -14.92
N ARG A 267 -28.78 -0.07 -15.08
CA ARG A 267 -29.85 -0.98 -15.52
C ARG A 267 -29.55 -1.62 -16.87
N ARG A 268 -29.04 -0.83 -17.82
CA ARG A 268 -28.66 -1.32 -19.17
C ARG A 268 -27.43 -2.24 -19.17
N SER A 269 -26.54 -2.10 -18.19
CA SER A 269 -25.34 -2.95 -18.11
C SER A 269 -25.64 -4.42 -17.86
N ALA A 270 -26.87 -4.76 -17.45
CA ALA A 270 -27.29 -6.09 -17.02
C ALA A 270 -26.39 -6.69 -15.90
N ALA A 271 -25.66 -5.87 -15.17
CA ALA A 271 -24.88 -6.30 -14.02
C ALA A 271 -25.79 -6.48 -12.79
N SER A 272 -25.57 -7.54 -12.03
CA SER A 272 -26.30 -7.82 -10.80
C SER A 272 -25.66 -7.14 -9.58
N ALA A 273 -24.47 -6.58 -9.74
CA ALA A 273 -23.78 -5.85 -8.70
C ALA A 273 -23.08 -4.60 -9.27
N VAL A 274 -22.85 -3.59 -8.42
CA VAL A 274 -22.10 -2.37 -8.78
C VAL A 274 -21.13 -2.01 -7.69
N LEU A 275 -19.87 -1.72 -8.06
CA LEU A 275 -18.86 -1.11 -7.19
C LEU A 275 -18.84 0.39 -7.40
N MET A 276 -18.96 1.16 -6.32
CA MET A 276 -19.02 2.62 -6.38
C MET A 276 -18.52 3.30 -5.11
N THR A 277 -18.23 4.59 -5.23
CA THR A 277 -17.71 5.47 -4.18
C THR A 277 -18.68 6.63 -3.90
N PRO A 278 -19.86 6.40 -3.31
CA PRO A 278 -20.98 7.35 -3.30
C PRO A 278 -20.78 8.58 -2.42
N ALA A 279 -19.92 8.50 -1.42
CA ALA A 279 -19.63 9.61 -0.51
C ALA A 279 -18.72 10.66 -1.14
N HIS A 280 -17.78 10.21 -1.98
CA HIS A 280 -16.83 11.01 -2.72
C HIS A 280 -16.30 10.17 -3.90
N GLN A 281 -16.91 10.34 -5.06
CA GLN A 281 -16.62 9.55 -6.25
C GLN A 281 -15.16 9.72 -6.69
N PHE A 282 -14.49 8.62 -6.91
CA PHE A 282 -13.14 8.63 -7.45
C PHE A 282 -13.16 8.36 -8.97
N PRO A 283 -12.56 9.26 -9.81
CA PRO A 283 -11.71 10.39 -9.44
C PRO A 283 -12.41 11.77 -9.49
N THR A 284 -13.69 11.87 -9.85
CA THR A 284 -14.35 13.15 -10.12
C THR A 284 -14.61 14.00 -8.86
N GLY A 285 -14.64 13.36 -7.69
CA GLY A 285 -14.99 14.01 -6.43
C GLY A 285 -16.46 14.40 -6.29
N VAL A 286 -17.32 13.94 -7.19
CA VAL A 286 -18.76 14.14 -7.11
C VAL A 286 -19.35 13.36 -5.96
N VAL A 287 -20.32 13.94 -5.26
CA VAL A 287 -21.10 13.28 -4.22
C VAL A 287 -22.41 12.79 -4.82
N LEU A 288 -22.74 11.52 -4.65
CA LEU A 288 -23.99 10.95 -5.15
C LEU A 288 -25.19 11.75 -4.63
N SER A 289 -25.99 12.30 -5.53
CA SER A 289 -27.14 13.13 -5.19
C SER A 289 -28.23 12.34 -4.47
N GLY A 290 -29.10 13.04 -3.74
CA GLY A 290 -30.21 12.40 -3.02
C GLY A 290 -31.21 11.69 -3.96
N GLU A 291 -31.39 12.20 -5.17
CA GLU A 291 -32.23 11.58 -6.21
C GLU A 291 -31.60 10.30 -6.70
N ARG A 292 -30.32 10.32 -7.10
CA ARG A 292 -29.57 9.12 -7.53
C ARG A 292 -29.48 8.05 -6.44
N ARG A 293 -29.40 8.46 -5.16
CA ARG A 293 -29.43 7.53 -4.03
C ARG A 293 -30.75 6.78 -3.97
N ARG A 294 -31.90 7.46 -4.17
CA ARG A 294 -33.20 6.79 -4.20
C ARG A 294 -33.35 5.86 -5.39
N GLU A 295 -32.98 6.29 -6.59
CA GLU A 295 -32.98 5.47 -7.80
C GLU A 295 -32.11 4.21 -7.63
N LEU A 296 -30.92 4.35 -7.05
CA LEU A 296 -29.99 3.25 -6.82
C LEU A 296 -30.52 2.27 -5.77
N LEU A 297 -31.10 2.77 -4.69
CA LEU A 297 -31.75 1.92 -3.69
C LEU A 297 -32.93 1.16 -4.28
N GLY A 298 -33.75 1.79 -5.13
CA GLY A 298 -34.80 1.11 -5.88
C GLY A 298 -34.26 -0.01 -6.79
N TRP A 299 -33.14 0.25 -7.51
CA TRP A 299 -32.47 -0.78 -8.29
C TRP A 299 -31.98 -1.94 -7.40
N ALA A 300 -31.50 -1.64 -6.20
CA ALA A 300 -31.07 -2.67 -5.26
C ALA A 300 -32.25 -3.47 -4.69
N GLU A 301 -33.44 -2.86 -4.47
CA GLU A 301 -34.67 -3.53 -4.08
C GLU A 301 -35.14 -4.50 -5.18
N ASP A 302 -34.97 -4.15 -6.45
CA ASP A 302 -35.25 -5.01 -7.62
C ASP A 302 -34.29 -6.21 -7.75
N GLY A 303 -33.37 -6.41 -6.80
CA GLY A 303 -32.45 -7.55 -6.75
C GLY A 303 -30.95 -7.21 -6.94
N GLY A 304 -30.61 -5.96 -7.20
CA GLY A 304 -29.25 -5.51 -7.34
C GLY A 304 -28.46 -5.56 -6.02
N LEU A 305 -27.14 -5.63 -6.13
CA LEU A 305 -26.21 -5.57 -5.00
C LEU A 305 -25.25 -4.38 -5.15
N ILE A 306 -25.18 -3.54 -4.13
CA ILE A 306 -24.26 -2.41 -4.10
C ILE A 306 -23.00 -2.80 -3.32
N ILE A 307 -21.82 -2.48 -3.86
CA ILE A 307 -20.53 -2.53 -3.15
C ILE A 307 -20.10 -1.09 -2.94
N GLU A 308 -20.25 -0.59 -1.72
CA GLU A 308 -19.88 0.76 -1.32
C GLU A 308 -18.44 0.76 -0.82
N ASP A 309 -17.53 1.34 -1.59
CA ASP A 309 -16.14 1.62 -1.18
C ASP A 309 -16.09 3.01 -0.55
N ASP A 310 -15.93 3.04 0.76
CA ASP A 310 -15.92 4.24 1.58
C ASP A 310 -14.50 4.55 2.06
N TYR A 311 -13.68 5.06 1.14
CA TYR A 311 -12.25 5.20 1.34
C TYR A 311 -11.81 6.51 2.01
N ASP A 312 -12.60 7.62 1.89
CA ASP A 312 -12.20 8.96 2.37
C ASP A 312 -13.34 9.87 2.86
N ALA A 313 -14.51 9.34 3.15
CA ALA A 313 -15.69 10.12 3.54
C ALA A 313 -15.49 11.02 4.78
N GLU A 314 -14.54 10.71 5.66
CA GLU A 314 -14.18 11.54 6.80
C GLU A 314 -13.52 12.87 6.40
N HIS A 315 -13.01 12.96 5.17
CA HIS A 315 -12.34 14.15 4.63
C HIS A 315 -13.29 15.09 3.91
N ARG A 316 -14.48 15.30 4.46
CA ARG A 316 -15.41 16.30 3.97
C ARG A 316 -15.18 17.65 4.67
N TYR A 317 -15.20 18.74 3.89
CA TYR A 317 -14.77 20.08 4.36
C TYR A 317 -15.91 21.09 4.51
N ASP A 318 -16.99 20.91 3.78
CA ASP A 318 -18.14 21.84 3.69
C ASP A 318 -19.24 21.53 4.70
N ARG A 319 -19.48 20.27 5.00
CA ARG A 319 -20.53 19.78 5.89
C ARG A 319 -20.18 18.41 6.48
N ALA A 320 -21.07 17.87 7.31
CA ALA A 320 -20.91 16.51 7.84
C ALA A 320 -20.88 15.45 6.72
N PRO A 321 -20.19 14.32 6.92
CA PRO A 321 -20.21 13.19 5.99
C PRO A 321 -21.64 12.74 5.71
N VAL A 322 -21.91 12.32 4.47
CA VAL A 322 -23.20 11.74 4.07
C VAL A 322 -23.33 10.35 4.68
N ALA A 323 -24.51 9.99 5.15
CA ALA A 323 -24.78 8.63 5.64
C ALA A 323 -24.49 7.59 4.53
N SER A 324 -23.99 6.43 4.93
CA SER A 324 -23.71 5.30 4.03
C SER A 324 -25.02 4.74 3.42
N LEU A 325 -24.94 4.18 2.22
CA LEU A 325 -26.04 3.39 1.64
C LEU A 325 -26.32 2.13 2.48
N ARG A 326 -25.28 1.55 3.07
CA ARG A 326 -25.39 0.42 3.99
C ARG A 326 -26.29 0.74 5.19
N ALA A 327 -26.30 1.97 5.68
CA ALA A 327 -27.15 2.39 6.80
C ALA A 327 -28.65 2.27 6.50
N VAL A 328 -29.02 2.37 5.22
CA VAL A 328 -30.43 2.32 4.77
C VAL A 328 -30.82 0.92 4.31
N ALA A 329 -29.92 0.22 3.61
CA ALA A 329 -30.24 -1.09 2.97
C ALA A 329 -29.16 -2.15 3.31
N PRO A 330 -29.07 -2.61 4.58
CA PRO A 330 -28.01 -3.51 5.03
C PRO A 330 -27.99 -4.86 4.28
N GLU A 331 -29.14 -5.37 3.82
CA GLU A 331 -29.22 -6.63 3.08
C GLU A 331 -29.01 -6.48 1.56
N ARG A 332 -28.72 -5.26 1.08
CA ARG A 332 -28.47 -4.93 -0.32
C ARG A 332 -27.13 -4.27 -0.57
N VAL A 333 -26.38 -3.93 0.49
CA VAL A 333 -25.12 -3.20 0.38
C VAL A 333 -24.00 -3.94 1.09
N CYS A 334 -22.94 -4.28 0.34
CA CYS A 334 -21.63 -4.59 0.91
C CYS A 334 -20.93 -3.26 1.18
N TYR A 335 -20.36 -3.09 2.36
CA TYR A 335 -19.66 -1.87 2.73
C TYR A 335 -18.20 -2.18 3.06
N ALA A 336 -17.28 -1.50 2.41
CA ALA A 336 -15.84 -1.61 2.65
C ALA A 336 -15.29 -0.27 3.14
N GLY A 337 -14.60 -0.30 4.28
CA GLY A 337 -13.92 0.86 4.85
C GLY A 337 -12.47 0.53 5.21
N SER A 338 -11.62 1.55 5.37
CA SER A 338 -10.20 1.34 5.63
C SER A 338 -9.58 2.50 6.40
N VAL A 339 -8.58 2.21 7.24
CA VAL A 339 -7.74 3.24 7.88
C VAL A 339 -6.65 3.79 6.95
N SER A 340 -6.53 3.30 5.73
CA SER A 340 -5.47 3.68 4.79
C SER A 340 -5.41 5.18 4.50
N LYS A 341 -6.57 5.84 4.42
CA LYS A 341 -6.67 7.29 4.19
C LYS A 341 -6.86 8.08 5.47
N LEU A 342 -7.26 7.41 6.55
CA LEU A 342 -7.43 8.02 7.87
C LEU A 342 -6.10 8.19 8.61
N LEU A 343 -5.20 7.20 8.48
CA LEU A 343 -3.91 7.12 9.18
C LEU A 343 -2.74 6.85 8.23
N ALA A 344 -2.62 5.62 7.74
CA ALA A 344 -1.55 5.22 6.83
C ALA A 344 -1.90 3.92 6.08
N PRO A 345 -1.61 3.84 4.76
CA PRO A 345 -1.80 2.60 3.98
C PRO A 345 -0.99 1.41 4.49
N ALA A 346 0.19 1.67 5.10
CA ALA A 346 1.09 0.64 5.62
C ALA A 346 0.50 -0.18 6.77
N LEU A 347 -0.53 0.30 7.46
CA LEU A 347 -1.19 -0.43 8.54
C LEU A 347 -1.94 -1.66 8.04
N ARG A 348 -2.38 -1.67 6.79
CA ARG A 348 -3.12 -2.79 6.17
C ARG A 348 -4.30 -3.26 7.01
N VAL A 349 -5.13 -2.31 7.48
CA VAL A 349 -6.35 -2.59 8.25
C VAL A 349 -7.54 -1.89 7.62
N GLY A 350 -8.61 -2.64 7.48
CA GLY A 350 -9.91 -2.20 7.03
C GLY A 350 -11.00 -3.13 7.55
N TRP A 351 -12.21 -2.91 7.15
CA TRP A 351 -13.36 -3.71 7.52
C TRP A 351 -14.31 -3.88 6.35
N LEU A 352 -15.00 -5.01 6.37
CA LEU A 352 -15.99 -5.40 5.39
C LEU A 352 -17.28 -5.81 6.12
N LEU A 353 -18.40 -5.26 5.72
CA LEU A 353 -19.74 -5.72 6.09
C LEU A 353 -20.45 -6.19 4.82
N VAL A 354 -21.08 -7.33 4.88
CA VAL A 354 -21.83 -7.91 3.76
C VAL A 354 -23.26 -8.23 4.17
N PRO A 355 -24.20 -8.36 3.25
CA PRO A 355 -25.51 -8.92 3.53
C PRO A 355 -25.44 -10.26 4.27
N SER A 356 -26.38 -10.53 5.17
CA SER A 356 -26.36 -11.71 6.06
C SER A 356 -26.16 -13.02 5.29
N ARG A 357 -26.80 -13.15 4.11
CA ARG A 357 -26.66 -14.32 3.22
C ARG A 357 -25.25 -14.61 2.72
N TYR A 358 -24.35 -13.61 2.69
CA TYR A 358 -22.95 -13.77 2.25
C TYR A 358 -21.95 -13.85 3.41
N HIS A 359 -22.37 -13.54 4.64
CA HIS A 359 -21.45 -13.35 5.77
C HIS A 359 -20.60 -14.60 6.04
N ARG A 360 -21.23 -15.77 6.16
CA ARG A 360 -20.51 -17.04 6.40
C ARG A 360 -19.49 -17.34 5.29
N ALA A 361 -19.88 -17.16 4.03
CA ALA A 361 -19.00 -17.38 2.89
C ALA A 361 -17.84 -16.39 2.89
N ALA A 362 -18.06 -15.12 3.28
CA ALA A 362 -17.04 -14.10 3.37
C ALA A 362 -16.02 -14.41 4.48
N VAL A 363 -16.46 -14.86 5.64
CA VAL A 363 -15.57 -15.30 6.74
C VAL A 363 -14.72 -16.50 6.31
N LEU A 364 -15.31 -17.49 5.63
CA LEU A 364 -14.55 -18.64 5.11
C LEU A 364 -13.54 -18.22 4.02
N ALA A 365 -13.94 -17.38 3.09
CA ALA A 365 -13.05 -16.86 2.06
C ALA A 365 -11.88 -16.07 2.67
N LYS A 366 -12.15 -15.27 3.71
CA LYS A 366 -11.11 -14.55 4.48
C LYS A 366 -10.16 -15.51 5.17
N ARG A 367 -10.69 -16.50 5.89
CA ARG A 367 -9.90 -17.55 6.55
C ARG A 367 -8.96 -18.27 5.57
N ASP A 368 -9.47 -18.67 4.42
CA ASP A 368 -8.69 -19.39 3.39
C ASP A 368 -7.60 -18.51 2.77
N THR A 369 -7.72 -17.18 2.87
CA THR A 369 -6.76 -16.22 2.29
C THR A 369 -5.55 -16.00 3.20
N ASP A 370 -5.75 -15.81 4.51
CA ASP A 370 -4.67 -15.39 5.41
C ASP A 370 -4.85 -15.82 6.89
N LEU A 371 -5.85 -16.65 7.21
CA LEU A 371 -6.22 -17.06 8.56
C LEU A 371 -6.61 -15.90 9.51
N GLY A 372 -6.69 -14.68 9.03
CA GLY A 372 -6.97 -13.45 9.78
C GLY A 372 -5.82 -12.45 9.78
N ASN A 373 -6.14 -11.17 10.01
CA ASN A 373 -5.16 -10.09 10.08
C ASN A 373 -4.37 -10.12 11.40
N ALA A 374 -3.16 -9.54 11.40
CA ALA A 374 -2.38 -9.31 12.61
C ALA A 374 -3.22 -8.64 13.71
N VAL A 375 -3.22 -9.22 14.92
CA VAL A 375 -4.10 -8.80 16.04
C VAL A 375 -3.63 -7.49 16.67
N LEU A 376 -2.33 -7.30 16.86
CA LEU A 376 -1.78 -6.14 17.54
C LEU A 376 -2.22 -4.80 16.93
N PRO A 377 -2.10 -4.56 15.60
CA PRO A 377 -2.60 -3.33 14.99
C PRO A 377 -4.11 -3.12 15.17
N GLN A 378 -4.90 -4.18 15.19
CA GLN A 378 -6.34 -4.11 15.43
C GLN A 378 -6.64 -3.58 16.84
N LEU A 379 -5.99 -4.12 17.87
CA LEU A 379 -6.20 -3.71 19.26
C LEU A 379 -5.66 -2.32 19.54
N VAL A 380 -4.54 -1.94 18.94
CA VAL A 380 -4.03 -0.55 19.00
C VAL A 380 -5.03 0.42 18.39
N LEU A 381 -5.63 0.08 17.24
CA LEU A 381 -6.66 0.90 16.60
C LEU A 381 -7.94 0.97 17.44
N ALA A 382 -8.37 -0.13 18.05
CA ALA A 382 -9.50 -0.15 18.97
C ALA A 382 -9.26 0.85 20.12
N HIS A 383 -8.09 0.80 20.75
CA HIS A 383 -7.70 1.73 21.80
C HIS A 383 -7.71 3.20 21.33
N LEU A 384 -7.18 3.50 20.14
CA LEU A 384 -7.20 4.86 19.58
C LEU A 384 -8.62 5.36 19.27
N MET A 385 -9.52 4.47 18.82
CA MET A 385 -10.93 4.79 18.58
C MET A 385 -11.68 5.08 19.91
N GLU A 386 -11.45 4.28 20.93
CA GLU A 386 -12.13 4.39 22.23
C GLU A 386 -11.60 5.55 23.08
N SER A 387 -10.29 5.81 23.05
CA SER A 387 -9.68 6.95 23.76
C SER A 387 -9.98 8.31 23.12
N GLY A 388 -10.52 8.33 21.88
CA GLY A 388 -10.74 9.54 21.09
C GLY A 388 -9.45 10.12 20.48
N ASP A 389 -8.32 9.40 20.55
CA ASP A 389 -7.07 9.80 19.90
C ASP A 389 -7.21 9.83 18.38
N LEU A 390 -7.94 8.85 17.79
CA LEU A 390 -8.25 8.84 16.37
C LEU A 390 -9.06 10.09 15.97
N ASP A 391 -10.09 10.45 16.72
CA ASP A 391 -10.91 11.62 16.42
C ASP A 391 -10.11 12.93 16.52
N ARG A 392 -9.18 13.03 17.48
CA ARG A 392 -8.25 14.18 17.59
C ARG A 392 -7.32 14.24 16.36
N HIS A 393 -6.80 13.11 15.93
CA HIS A 393 -5.97 13.02 14.73
C HIS A 393 -6.76 13.45 13.48
N LEU A 394 -7.97 12.93 13.27
CA LEU A 394 -8.81 13.26 12.13
C LEU A 394 -9.14 14.77 12.06
N ARG A 395 -9.41 15.40 13.21
CA ARG A 395 -9.59 16.86 13.26
C ARG A 395 -8.34 17.64 12.83
N LEU A 396 -7.15 17.14 13.22
CA LEU A 396 -5.87 17.77 12.84
C LEU A 396 -5.64 17.66 11.34
N VAL A 397 -5.71 16.42 10.77
CA VAL A 397 -5.42 16.20 9.36
C VAL A 397 -6.45 16.85 8.47
N ARG A 398 -7.74 16.88 8.85
CA ARG A 398 -8.80 17.58 8.11
C ARG A 398 -8.48 19.07 7.92
N ARG A 399 -7.99 19.76 8.97
CA ARG A 399 -7.55 21.17 8.87
C ARG A 399 -6.37 21.35 7.92
N ARG A 400 -5.38 20.44 7.97
CA ARG A 400 -4.20 20.46 7.08
C ARG A 400 -4.60 20.21 5.65
N HIS A 401 -5.41 19.18 5.39
CA HIS A 401 -5.89 18.84 4.05
C HIS A 401 -6.72 19.98 3.44
N ARG A 402 -7.61 20.58 4.24
CA ARG A 402 -8.39 21.76 3.79
C ARG A 402 -7.46 22.89 3.32
N ARG A 403 -6.45 23.25 4.12
CA ARG A 403 -5.49 24.32 3.75
C ARG A 403 -4.73 23.96 2.46
N ARG A 404 -4.32 22.71 2.30
CA ARG A 404 -3.61 22.25 1.10
C ARG A 404 -4.52 22.24 -0.13
N ARG A 405 -5.76 21.79 0.03
CA ARG A 405 -6.79 21.88 -1.01
C ARG A 405 -6.99 23.32 -1.47
N ASP A 406 -7.17 24.23 -0.53
CA ASP A 406 -7.43 25.65 -0.84
C ASP A 406 -6.24 26.28 -1.59
N ALA A 407 -5.01 25.92 -1.21
CA ALA A 407 -3.81 26.33 -1.93
C ALA A 407 -3.72 25.73 -3.34
N MET A 408 -4.07 24.45 -3.52
CA MET A 408 -4.12 23.79 -4.83
C MET A 408 -5.14 24.48 -5.74
N ILE A 409 -6.35 24.75 -5.24
CA ILE A 409 -7.40 25.47 -5.99
C ILE A 409 -6.94 26.87 -6.41
N ALA A 410 -6.33 27.62 -5.48
CA ALA A 410 -5.83 28.97 -5.77
C ALA A 410 -4.71 28.94 -6.82
N ALA A 411 -3.78 28.00 -6.72
CA ALA A 411 -2.70 27.84 -7.69
C ALA A 411 -3.22 27.44 -9.08
N LEU A 412 -4.12 26.44 -9.15
CA LEU A 412 -4.74 26.01 -10.43
C LEU A 412 -5.50 27.16 -11.12
N ARG A 413 -6.29 27.92 -10.38
CA ARG A 413 -7.01 29.08 -10.94
C ARG A 413 -6.10 30.18 -11.48
N ARG A 414 -4.92 30.33 -10.88
CA ARG A 414 -3.95 31.35 -11.30
C ARG A 414 -3.13 30.90 -12.52
N GLU A 415 -2.66 29.64 -12.51
CA GLU A 415 -1.69 29.13 -13.48
C GLU A 415 -2.33 28.39 -14.66
N LEU A 416 -3.55 27.84 -14.49
CA LEU A 416 -4.32 27.05 -15.47
C LEU A 416 -5.80 27.47 -15.43
N PRO A 417 -6.13 28.75 -15.73
CA PRO A 417 -7.49 29.27 -15.63
C PRO A 417 -8.48 28.62 -16.60
N GLU A 418 -8.01 28.03 -17.69
CA GLU A 418 -8.77 27.27 -18.69
C GLU A 418 -9.18 25.89 -18.24
N ALA A 419 -8.52 25.32 -17.21
CA ALA A 419 -8.83 24.00 -16.70
C ALA A 419 -10.13 23.99 -15.88
N ARG A 420 -11.05 23.10 -16.22
CA ARG A 420 -12.27 22.88 -15.42
C ARG A 420 -11.93 22.06 -14.19
N LEU A 421 -12.13 22.64 -13.01
CA LEU A 421 -11.82 22.02 -11.72
C LEU A 421 -13.06 21.33 -11.13
N GLN A 422 -12.88 20.08 -10.64
CA GLN A 422 -13.90 19.29 -9.96
C GLN A 422 -13.35 18.71 -8.65
N GLY A 423 -14.24 18.23 -7.75
CA GLY A 423 -13.84 17.51 -6.52
C GLY A 423 -13.49 18.40 -5.33
N ALA A 424 -13.83 19.68 -5.34
CA ALA A 424 -13.40 20.63 -4.29
C ALA A 424 -14.08 20.44 -2.91
N ALA A 425 -15.19 19.69 -2.81
CA ALA A 425 -16.00 19.62 -1.59
C ALA A 425 -15.42 18.66 -0.52
N ALA A 426 -14.68 17.64 -0.92
CA ALA A 426 -14.22 16.57 -0.05
C ALA A 426 -12.90 15.92 -0.55
N GLY A 427 -12.43 14.91 0.16
CA GLY A 427 -11.40 13.97 -0.28
C GLY A 427 -9.97 14.42 -0.09
N LEU A 428 -9.07 13.80 -0.86
CA LEU A 428 -7.62 13.95 -0.78
C LEU A 428 -7.00 14.40 -2.11
N HIS A 429 -7.84 14.60 -3.15
CA HIS A 429 -7.45 14.95 -4.52
C HIS A 429 -8.46 15.89 -5.16
N LEU A 430 -8.06 16.47 -6.26
CA LEU A 430 -8.90 17.23 -7.20
C LEU A 430 -8.75 16.63 -8.59
N MET A 431 -9.75 16.83 -9.43
CA MET A 431 -9.68 16.51 -10.86
C MET A 431 -9.74 17.79 -11.67
N ILE A 432 -8.93 17.87 -12.72
CA ILE A 432 -8.99 18.96 -13.72
C ILE A 432 -9.18 18.36 -15.11
N ASN A 433 -9.97 19.02 -15.95
CA ASN A 433 -10.17 18.65 -17.35
C ASN A 433 -9.74 19.79 -18.27
N PHE A 434 -9.30 19.44 -19.47
CA PHE A 434 -8.92 20.33 -20.54
C PHE A 434 -9.88 20.16 -21.74
N THR A 435 -10.12 21.24 -22.49
CA THR A 435 -11.05 21.24 -23.62
C THR A 435 -10.35 21.32 -24.98
N ASP A 436 -9.03 21.47 -24.98
CA ASP A 436 -8.20 21.68 -26.17
C ASP A 436 -7.73 20.39 -26.86
N GLY A 437 -8.13 19.24 -26.37
CA GLY A 437 -7.77 17.93 -26.95
C GLY A 437 -6.35 17.44 -26.68
N LEU A 438 -5.60 18.14 -25.81
CA LEU A 438 -4.26 17.73 -25.40
C LEU A 438 -4.30 16.35 -24.70
N SER A 439 -3.37 15.46 -25.03
CA SER A 439 -3.22 14.16 -24.36
C SER A 439 -2.84 14.35 -22.89
N ASP A 440 -3.65 13.84 -21.97
CA ASP A 440 -3.37 13.90 -20.52
C ASP A 440 -2.22 12.98 -20.11
N VAL A 441 -1.95 11.92 -20.88
CA VAL A 441 -0.80 11.03 -20.72
C VAL A 441 0.48 11.79 -21.06
N ASP A 442 0.51 12.50 -22.18
CA ASP A 442 1.69 13.29 -22.59
C ASP A 442 1.95 14.44 -21.62
N LEU A 443 0.88 15.10 -21.13
CA LEU A 443 1.00 16.15 -20.12
C LEU A 443 1.57 15.61 -18.80
N ALA A 444 1.09 14.44 -18.35
CA ALA A 444 1.61 13.81 -17.14
C ALA A 444 3.08 13.39 -17.30
N ALA A 445 3.47 12.88 -18.47
CA ALA A 445 4.86 12.54 -18.81
C ALA A 445 5.76 13.79 -18.83
N ALA A 446 5.32 14.88 -19.44
CA ALA A 446 6.05 16.16 -19.47
C ALA A 446 6.22 16.76 -18.06
N ALA A 447 5.17 16.71 -17.23
CA ALA A 447 5.22 17.15 -15.84
C ALA A 447 6.20 16.29 -15.03
N PHE A 448 6.20 14.97 -15.23
CA PHE A 448 7.13 14.06 -14.58
C PHE A 448 8.59 14.35 -14.97
N GLY A 449 8.84 14.66 -16.25
CA GLY A 449 10.16 15.12 -16.72
C GLY A 449 10.65 16.41 -16.02
N ARG A 450 9.73 17.24 -15.49
CA ARG A 450 10.02 18.40 -14.63
C ARG A 450 10.01 18.10 -13.14
N GLY A 451 9.91 16.81 -12.78
CA GLY A 451 9.93 16.34 -11.39
C GLY A 451 8.59 16.43 -10.66
N VAL A 452 7.47 16.62 -11.38
CA VAL A 452 6.11 16.65 -10.81
C VAL A 452 5.35 15.40 -11.19
N LYS A 453 5.01 14.57 -10.20
CA LYS A 453 4.24 13.34 -10.41
C LYS A 453 2.75 13.59 -10.26
N VAL A 454 2.00 13.34 -11.33
CA VAL A 454 0.53 13.46 -11.42
C VAL A 454 -0.03 12.20 -12.07
N GLN A 455 -1.35 12.07 -12.12
CA GLN A 455 -1.99 10.90 -12.72
C GLN A 455 -2.93 11.32 -13.86
N PRO A 456 -2.82 10.72 -15.07
CA PRO A 456 -3.77 10.95 -16.17
C PRO A 456 -5.18 10.50 -15.79
N LEU A 457 -6.20 11.27 -16.16
CA LEU A 457 -7.59 10.90 -15.97
C LEU A 457 -7.99 9.74 -16.89
N SER A 458 -7.47 9.71 -18.12
CA SER A 458 -7.74 8.66 -19.12
C SER A 458 -7.49 7.24 -18.57
N TRP A 459 -6.56 7.06 -17.65
CA TRP A 459 -6.31 5.77 -17.00
C TRP A 459 -7.51 5.26 -16.20
N HIS A 460 -8.35 6.14 -15.73
CA HIS A 460 -9.56 5.84 -14.96
C HIS A 460 -10.81 5.65 -15.83
N CYS A 461 -10.69 5.90 -17.14
CA CYS A 461 -11.78 5.79 -18.09
C CYS A 461 -11.76 4.46 -18.85
N GLN A 462 -12.92 3.91 -19.13
CA GLN A 462 -13.12 2.76 -20.04
C GLN A 462 -13.75 3.23 -21.36
N THR A 463 -14.45 4.36 -21.33
CA THR A 463 -15.05 5.01 -22.47
C THR A 463 -14.35 6.33 -22.78
N PRO A 464 -14.45 6.86 -24.02
CA PRO A 464 -13.86 8.15 -24.36
C PRO A 464 -14.31 9.25 -23.41
N HIS A 465 -13.36 10.04 -22.92
CA HIS A 465 -13.59 11.11 -21.95
C HIS A 465 -12.77 12.36 -22.30
N GLN A 466 -13.13 13.51 -21.71
CA GLN A 466 -12.28 14.71 -21.85
C GLN A 466 -10.94 14.46 -21.15
N PRO A 467 -9.80 14.82 -21.76
CA PRO A 467 -8.49 14.72 -21.13
C PRO A 467 -8.45 15.47 -19.81
N GLY A 468 -7.69 14.94 -18.86
CA GLY A 468 -7.61 15.57 -17.55
C GLY A 468 -6.54 14.95 -16.64
N LEU A 469 -6.39 15.50 -15.46
CA LEU A 469 -5.45 15.01 -14.45
C LEU A 469 -6.14 14.85 -13.11
N VAL A 470 -5.69 13.83 -12.36
CA VAL A 470 -6.07 13.62 -10.96
C VAL A 470 -4.90 14.03 -10.07
N LEU A 471 -5.11 15.04 -9.24
CA LEU A 471 -4.08 15.74 -8.46
C LEU A 471 -4.29 15.53 -6.97
N GLY A 472 -3.40 14.78 -6.31
CA GLY A 472 -3.39 14.59 -4.86
C GLY A 472 -2.80 15.81 -4.15
N TYR A 473 -3.47 16.31 -3.11
CA TYR A 473 -2.96 17.44 -2.31
C TYR A 473 -2.68 17.07 -0.85
N ALA A 474 -3.21 15.94 -0.38
CA ALA A 474 -3.22 15.65 1.04
C ALA A 474 -1.82 15.36 1.63
N ALA A 475 -0.92 14.76 0.87
CA ALA A 475 0.43 14.41 1.31
C ALA A 475 1.43 15.56 1.18
N THR A 476 1.20 16.53 0.27
CA THR A 476 2.21 17.49 -0.19
C THR A 476 2.08 18.85 0.53
N PRO A 477 3.18 19.47 0.99
CA PRO A 477 3.16 20.78 1.62
C PRO A 477 2.69 21.90 0.66
N VAL A 478 2.08 22.97 1.20
CA VAL A 478 1.51 24.07 0.41
C VAL A 478 2.50 24.66 -0.61
N ARG A 479 3.74 24.97 -0.19
CA ARG A 479 4.76 25.51 -1.10
C ARG A 479 5.08 24.57 -2.26
N ALA A 480 5.18 23.27 -1.99
CA ALA A 480 5.44 22.28 -3.02
C ALA A 480 4.21 22.11 -3.96
N ILE A 481 2.99 22.26 -3.44
CA ILE A 481 1.77 22.29 -4.26
C ILE A 481 1.82 23.47 -5.24
N GLU A 482 2.09 24.68 -4.74
CA GLU A 482 2.18 25.89 -5.57
C GLU A 482 3.24 25.76 -6.65
N GLN A 483 4.43 25.30 -6.30
CA GLN A 483 5.52 25.03 -7.24
C GLN A 483 5.16 23.93 -8.25
N GLY A 484 4.54 22.83 -7.79
CA GLY A 484 4.14 21.73 -8.66
C GLY A 484 3.09 22.15 -9.69
N VAL A 485 2.13 22.98 -9.30
CA VAL A 485 1.12 23.54 -10.23
C VAL A 485 1.77 24.49 -11.23
N SER A 486 2.75 25.31 -10.82
CA SER A 486 3.49 26.18 -11.75
C SER A 486 4.24 25.37 -12.80
N LEU A 487 4.99 24.34 -12.40
CA LEU A 487 5.70 23.44 -13.32
C LEU A 487 4.75 22.63 -14.23
N LEU A 488 3.59 22.24 -13.71
CA LEU A 488 2.54 21.62 -14.51
C LEU A 488 2.02 22.56 -15.59
N ALA A 489 1.78 23.82 -15.24
CA ALA A 489 1.33 24.85 -16.19
C ALA A 489 2.39 25.16 -17.26
N GLU A 490 3.67 25.14 -16.93
CA GLU A 490 4.76 25.21 -17.91
C GLU A 490 4.70 24.02 -18.88
N SER A 491 4.55 22.79 -18.35
CA SER A 491 4.43 21.58 -19.18
C SER A 491 3.21 21.64 -20.11
N TYR A 492 2.09 22.18 -19.64
CA TYR A 492 0.89 22.35 -20.42
C TYR A 492 1.10 23.34 -21.57
N ARG A 493 1.72 24.50 -21.29
CA ARG A 493 2.01 25.53 -22.32
C ARG A 493 2.97 25.05 -23.41
N ASP A 494 3.98 24.24 -23.03
CA ASP A 494 4.95 23.69 -23.99
C ASP A 494 4.35 22.66 -24.94
N LEU A 495 3.28 22.00 -24.54
CA LEU A 495 2.57 21.01 -25.35
C LEU A 495 1.45 21.62 -26.21
N GLN A 496 1.08 22.90 -25.96
CA GLN A 496 0.14 23.57 -26.83
C GLN A 496 0.82 23.86 -28.17
N PRO A 497 0.14 23.62 -29.31
CA PRO A 497 0.67 24.01 -30.60
C PRO A 497 0.92 25.54 -30.59
N ALA A 498 2.11 25.95 -31.04
CA ALA A 498 2.40 27.36 -31.20
C ALA A 498 1.26 28.00 -32.05
N GLY A 499 0.48 28.87 -31.42
CA GLY A 499 -0.64 29.48 -32.09
C GLY A 499 -0.15 30.19 -33.38
N GLU A 500 -0.75 29.79 -34.49
CA GLU A 500 -0.57 30.48 -35.75
C GLU A 500 -1.09 31.93 -35.68
#